data_c8cab06176155af73c547398b278202e
#
_entry.id   c8cab06176155af73c547398b278202e
#
_cell.length_a   1.000
_cell.length_b   1.000
_cell.length_c   1.000
_cell.angle_alpha   90.00
_cell.angle_beta   90.00
_cell.angle_gamma   90.00
#
_symmetry.space_group_name_H-M   'P 1'
#
loop_
_entity.id
_entity.type
_entity.pdbx_description
1 polymer ?
#
loop_
_entity_poly.entity_id
_entity_poly.type
_entity_poly.pdbx_seq_one_letter_code
_entity_poly.pdbx_strand_id
1 'polypeptide(L)'
;HESSFMGVFGSDEEAAHVLSAIKEIGLDNSHSRFEKGENGCARVKIDEGDRIFLGSNSGGVTREYPIQLTEEDREYLNQFELIHMGLYSHVNHLLEELQNVSGKISYDFSDDFTEEEVQRAIDKVDFGFFSIEDFSDEEVKQFLMKHFCERNDVLIATRGEKTAIGYDGAKFYEVNPVLEEPVDTMAAGDSFLTAFLLYFLEGDDIVTAMKMGNEFAGKSCLVDGSFGFGIHYD
;
A
#
# COMPACT_ATOMS: atom_id res chain seq x y z
N HIS A 1 -10.05 -4.28 -14.04
CA HIS A 1 -10.30 -5.03 -12.81
C HIS A 1 -11.41 -4.37 -11.99
N GLU A 2 -12.21 -5.17 -11.30
CA GLU A 2 -13.15 -4.67 -10.29
C GLU A 2 -12.37 -4.51 -8.99
N SER A 3 -12.52 -3.34 -8.35
CA SER A 3 -11.85 -3.03 -7.08
C SER A 3 -12.84 -2.45 -6.08
N SER A 4 -12.53 -2.63 -4.80
CA SER A 4 -13.34 -2.14 -3.70
C SER A 4 -12.45 -1.61 -2.59
N PHE A 5 -13.00 -0.71 -1.79
CA PHE A 5 -12.37 -0.18 -0.58
C PHE A 5 -13.19 -0.52 0.65
N MET A 6 -12.54 -1.08 1.66
CA MET A 6 -13.14 -1.31 2.98
C MET A 6 -12.35 -0.55 4.03
N GLY A 7 -12.97 0.41 4.69
CA GLY A 7 -12.34 1.25 5.70
C GLY A 7 -13.34 1.80 6.70
N VAL A 8 -12.89 2.66 7.61
CA VAL A 8 -13.73 3.41 8.54
C VAL A 8 -13.64 4.88 8.20
N PHE A 9 -14.77 5.48 7.88
CA PHE A 9 -14.88 6.90 7.55
C PHE A 9 -15.41 7.70 8.73
N GLY A 10 -14.85 8.89 8.93
CA GLY A 10 -15.33 9.87 9.88
C GLY A 10 -16.58 10.62 9.42
N SER A 11 -16.86 11.73 10.11
CA SER A 11 -18.02 12.59 9.84
C SER A 11 -17.65 14.05 9.60
N ASP A 12 -16.39 14.31 9.30
CA ASP A 12 -15.80 15.63 9.02
C ASP A 12 -15.73 15.94 7.50
N GLU A 13 -15.12 17.06 7.17
CA GLU A 13 -14.96 17.50 5.78
C GLU A 13 -13.98 16.61 5.02
N GLU A 14 -12.95 16.08 5.68
CA GLU A 14 -11.99 15.13 5.12
C GLU A 14 -12.67 13.84 4.69
N ALA A 15 -13.54 13.28 5.53
CA ALA A 15 -14.34 12.10 5.18
C ALA A 15 -15.25 12.37 3.97
N ALA A 16 -15.92 13.55 3.96
CA ALA A 16 -16.80 13.93 2.84
C ALA A 16 -16.02 14.04 1.52
N HIS A 17 -14.80 14.59 1.57
CA HIS A 17 -13.92 14.69 0.39
C HIS A 17 -13.54 13.30 -0.15
N VAL A 18 -13.02 12.41 0.70
CA VAL A 18 -12.61 11.05 0.29
C VAL A 18 -13.80 10.28 -0.29
N LEU A 19 -14.98 10.36 0.35
CA LEU A 19 -16.20 9.72 -0.16
C LEU A 19 -16.63 10.28 -1.51
N SER A 20 -16.44 11.58 -1.75
CA SER A 20 -16.71 12.19 -3.06
C SER A 20 -15.77 11.65 -4.13
N ALA A 21 -14.47 11.52 -3.83
CA ALA A 21 -13.48 10.94 -4.73
C ALA A 21 -13.80 9.48 -5.05
N ILE A 22 -14.07 8.66 -4.04
CA ILE A 22 -14.49 7.25 -4.19
C ILE A 22 -15.71 7.13 -5.12
N LYS A 23 -16.71 7.97 -4.92
CA LYS A 23 -17.91 8.00 -5.77
C LYS A 23 -17.61 8.42 -7.20
N GLU A 24 -16.73 9.40 -7.40
CA GLU A 24 -16.38 9.91 -8.73
C GLU A 24 -15.64 8.85 -9.56
N ILE A 25 -14.72 8.10 -8.95
CA ILE A 25 -14.01 7.00 -9.61
C ILE A 25 -14.82 5.70 -9.70
N GLY A 26 -16.00 5.65 -9.07
CA GLY A 26 -16.89 4.49 -9.10
C GLY A 26 -16.38 3.29 -8.29
N LEU A 27 -15.59 3.54 -7.25
CA LEU A 27 -15.07 2.48 -6.38
C LEU A 27 -16.16 2.04 -5.40
N ASP A 28 -16.38 0.71 -5.30
CA ASP A 28 -17.30 0.16 -4.31
C ASP A 28 -16.72 0.30 -2.90
N ASN A 29 -17.52 0.82 -1.97
CA ASN A 29 -17.19 0.94 -0.55
C ASN A 29 -18.34 0.47 0.36
N SER A 30 -19.20 -0.41 -0.15
CA SER A 30 -20.42 -0.85 0.53
C SER A 30 -20.18 -1.58 1.84
N HIS A 31 -19.00 -2.17 2.02
CA HIS A 31 -18.55 -2.85 3.25
C HIS A 31 -17.75 -1.96 4.19
N SER A 32 -17.69 -0.65 3.95
CA SER A 32 -17.05 0.29 4.87
C SER A 32 -17.93 0.64 6.07
N ARG A 33 -17.33 1.20 7.11
CA ARG A 33 -18.00 1.66 8.33
C ARG A 33 -17.98 3.18 8.38
N PHE A 34 -18.97 3.75 9.08
CA PHE A 34 -19.13 5.20 9.23
C PHE A 34 -19.30 5.51 10.71
N GLU A 35 -18.35 6.27 11.26
CA GLU A 35 -18.31 6.60 12.67
C GLU A 35 -18.31 8.10 12.89
N LYS A 36 -18.78 8.53 14.07
CA LYS A 36 -18.74 9.93 14.44
C LYS A 36 -17.36 10.30 14.94
N GLY A 37 -16.67 11.21 14.26
CA GLY A 37 -15.33 11.67 14.64
C GLY A 37 -14.54 12.12 13.43
N GLU A 38 -13.25 12.39 13.64
CA GLU A 38 -12.33 12.82 12.61
C GLU A 38 -11.90 11.63 11.73
N ASN A 39 -11.89 11.83 10.42
CA ASN A 39 -11.30 10.87 9.49
C ASN A 39 -9.78 10.77 9.71
N GLY A 40 -9.18 9.62 9.41
CA GLY A 40 -7.73 9.50 9.40
C GLY A 40 -7.13 10.50 8.40
N CYS A 41 -6.19 11.33 8.85
CA CYS A 41 -5.60 12.39 8.05
C CYS A 41 -4.11 12.54 8.38
N ALA A 42 -3.28 12.64 7.33
CA ALA A 42 -1.90 13.08 7.41
C ALA A 42 -1.73 14.40 6.66
N ARG A 43 -0.93 15.30 7.22
CA ARG A 43 -0.61 16.60 6.60
C ARG A 43 0.80 16.57 6.07
N VAL A 44 0.95 17.02 4.84
CA VAL A 44 2.23 17.08 4.15
C VAL A 44 2.48 18.47 3.57
N LYS A 45 3.74 18.81 3.38
CA LYS A 45 4.16 19.97 2.58
C LYS A 45 4.92 19.44 1.37
N ILE A 46 4.67 20.00 0.20
CA ILE A 46 5.47 19.73 -0.99
C ILE A 46 6.63 20.74 -1.00
N ASP A 47 7.85 20.24 -1.18
CA ASP A 47 9.07 21.02 -1.29
C ASP A 47 9.91 20.46 -2.45
N GLU A 48 10.04 21.24 -3.53
CA GLU A 48 10.73 20.82 -4.77
C GLU A 48 10.26 19.47 -5.36
N GLY A 49 8.93 19.18 -5.26
CA GLY A 49 8.33 17.92 -5.72
C GLY A 49 8.38 16.77 -4.71
N ASP A 50 9.11 16.93 -3.63
CA ASP A 50 9.21 15.94 -2.56
C ASP A 50 8.24 16.28 -1.40
N ARG A 51 7.88 15.27 -0.59
CA ARG A 51 6.91 15.43 0.50
C ARG A 51 7.57 15.41 1.86
N ILE A 52 7.27 16.46 2.63
CA ILE A 52 7.66 16.55 4.04
C ILE A 52 6.40 16.31 4.89
N PHE A 53 6.39 15.24 5.68
CA PHE A 53 5.31 14.97 6.62
C PHE A 53 5.34 15.98 7.78
N LEU A 54 4.20 16.64 8.01
CA LEU A 54 4.03 17.63 9.09
C LEU A 54 3.35 17.03 10.33
N GLY A 55 2.73 15.86 10.19
CA GLY A 55 2.06 15.14 11.27
C GLY A 55 0.75 14.50 10.81
N SER A 56 0.13 13.75 11.71
CA SER A 56 -1.16 13.10 11.49
C SER A 56 -2.02 13.13 12.75
N ASN A 57 -3.31 12.86 12.60
CA ASN A 57 -4.20 12.60 13.74
C ASN A 57 -4.16 11.12 14.19
N SER A 58 -3.10 10.41 13.81
CA SER A 58 -2.86 8.99 14.19
C SER A 58 -3.98 8.03 13.76
N GLY A 59 -4.64 8.31 12.64
CA GLY A 59 -5.65 7.43 12.05
C GLY A 59 -7.11 7.79 12.39
N GLY A 60 -7.37 8.75 13.28
CA GLY A 60 -8.72 9.18 13.60
C GLY A 60 -9.66 8.02 13.96
N VAL A 61 -10.88 8.02 13.39
CA VAL A 61 -11.89 6.97 13.65
C VAL A 61 -11.43 5.57 13.23
N THR A 62 -10.53 5.43 12.25
CA THR A 62 -10.00 4.12 11.85
C THR A 62 -9.26 3.43 13.01
N ARG A 63 -8.53 4.21 13.81
CA ARG A 63 -7.84 3.72 15.01
C ARG A 63 -8.78 3.55 16.20
N GLU A 64 -9.73 4.47 16.37
CA GLU A 64 -10.67 4.47 17.50
C GLU A 64 -11.69 3.33 17.37
N TYR A 65 -12.14 3.02 16.17
CA TYR A 65 -13.14 2.01 15.84
C TYR A 65 -12.59 1.02 14.80
N PRO A 66 -11.62 0.17 15.15
CA PRO A 66 -11.02 -0.76 14.21
C PRO A 66 -12.07 -1.73 13.66
N ILE A 67 -12.01 -1.98 12.34
CA ILE A 67 -12.92 -2.89 11.64
C ILE A 67 -12.91 -4.26 12.32
N GLN A 68 -14.11 -4.79 12.58
CA GLN A 68 -14.32 -6.19 12.91
C GLN A 68 -15.06 -6.84 11.75
N LEU A 69 -14.55 -7.96 11.24
CA LEU A 69 -15.16 -8.64 10.12
C LEU A 69 -16.42 -9.41 10.57
N THR A 70 -17.53 -9.12 9.91
CA THR A 70 -18.74 -9.93 9.99
C THR A 70 -18.64 -11.14 9.08
N GLU A 71 -19.59 -12.06 9.14
CA GLU A 71 -19.65 -13.19 8.19
C GLU A 71 -19.90 -12.71 6.77
N GLU A 72 -20.74 -11.69 6.58
CA GLU A 72 -20.98 -11.05 5.29
C GLU A 72 -19.71 -10.41 4.70
N ASP A 73 -18.88 -9.77 5.55
CA ASP A 73 -17.58 -9.24 5.12
C ASP A 73 -16.63 -10.35 4.65
N ARG A 74 -16.60 -11.49 5.36
CA ARG A 74 -15.76 -12.64 4.95
C ARG A 74 -16.23 -13.25 3.63
N GLU A 75 -17.53 -13.41 3.44
CA GLU A 75 -18.11 -13.85 2.17
C GLU A 75 -17.78 -12.87 1.04
N TYR A 76 -17.84 -11.57 1.33
CA TYR A 76 -17.48 -10.53 0.37
C TYR A 76 -16.00 -10.56 0.01
N LEU A 77 -15.10 -10.63 1.01
CA LEU A 77 -13.65 -10.68 0.78
C LEU A 77 -13.23 -11.93 -0.02
N ASN A 78 -13.95 -13.05 0.10
CA ASN A 78 -13.69 -14.27 -0.68
C ASN A 78 -14.00 -14.13 -2.19
N GLN A 79 -14.59 -13.02 -2.64
CA GLN A 79 -14.83 -12.75 -4.05
C GLN A 79 -13.63 -12.12 -4.74
N PHE A 80 -12.63 -11.66 -3.99
CA PHE A 80 -11.45 -10.97 -4.52
C PHE A 80 -10.26 -11.92 -4.63
N GLU A 81 -9.51 -11.78 -5.72
CA GLU A 81 -8.26 -12.51 -5.94
C GLU A 81 -7.11 -11.96 -5.10
N LEU A 82 -7.21 -10.68 -4.69
CA LEU A 82 -6.19 -9.98 -3.91
C LEU A 82 -6.85 -9.08 -2.86
N ILE A 83 -6.31 -9.13 -1.64
CA ILE A 83 -6.61 -8.18 -0.56
C ILE A 83 -5.32 -7.44 -0.24
N HIS A 84 -5.34 -6.12 -0.43
CA HIS A 84 -4.20 -5.27 -0.09
C HIS A 84 -4.45 -4.54 1.23
N MET A 85 -3.42 -4.49 2.06
CA MET A 85 -3.40 -3.82 3.36
C MET A 85 -2.05 -3.10 3.53
N GLY A 86 -1.97 -2.20 4.50
CA GLY A 86 -0.72 -1.51 4.82
C GLY A 86 -0.57 -1.21 6.31
N LEU A 87 0.64 -0.88 6.72
CA LEU A 87 1.01 -0.60 8.11
C LEU A 87 0.13 0.47 8.75
N TYR A 88 -0.16 1.53 8.00
CA TYR A 88 -0.95 2.67 8.49
C TYR A 88 -2.47 2.47 8.40
N SER A 89 -2.93 1.32 7.92
CA SER A 89 -4.36 1.00 7.80
C SER A 89 -5.02 0.61 9.13
N HIS A 90 -4.23 0.40 10.20
CA HIS A 90 -4.69 -0.04 11.52
C HIS A 90 -5.52 -1.35 11.51
N VAL A 91 -5.25 -2.24 10.56
CA VAL A 91 -5.98 -3.50 10.34
C VAL A 91 -5.15 -4.77 10.60
N ASN A 92 -3.98 -4.65 11.22
CA ASN A 92 -3.07 -5.78 11.49
C ASN A 92 -3.72 -6.90 12.31
N HIS A 93 -4.71 -6.57 13.14
CA HIS A 93 -5.47 -7.54 13.92
C HIS A 93 -6.31 -8.49 13.05
N LEU A 94 -6.58 -8.13 11.79
CA LEU A 94 -7.32 -8.96 10.84
C LEU A 94 -6.46 -10.01 10.15
N LEU A 95 -5.13 -9.91 10.20
CA LEU A 95 -4.22 -10.79 9.47
C LEU A 95 -4.45 -12.29 9.78
N GLU A 96 -4.78 -12.63 11.03
CA GLU A 96 -5.10 -14.00 11.41
C GLU A 96 -6.43 -14.48 10.80
N GLU A 97 -7.45 -13.63 10.77
CA GLU A 97 -8.74 -13.97 10.18
C GLU A 97 -8.64 -14.12 8.67
N LEU A 98 -7.85 -13.27 8.03
CA LEU A 98 -7.63 -13.26 6.59
C LEU A 98 -6.86 -14.49 6.07
N GLN A 99 -6.25 -15.30 6.94
CA GLN A 99 -5.68 -16.59 6.52
C GLN A 99 -6.72 -17.58 5.96
N ASN A 100 -7.99 -17.33 6.22
CA ASN A 100 -9.11 -18.16 5.77
C ASN A 100 -9.78 -17.66 4.49
N VAL A 101 -9.32 -16.55 3.91
CA VAL A 101 -9.84 -16.06 2.63
C VAL A 101 -9.19 -16.77 1.45
N SER A 102 -9.88 -16.81 0.32
CA SER A 102 -9.41 -17.49 -0.90
C SER A 102 -8.36 -16.69 -1.67
N GLY A 103 -8.39 -15.37 -1.53
CA GLY A 103 -7.50 -14.46 -2.26
C GLY A 103 -6.09 -14.39 -1.66
N LYS A 104 -5.16 -13.87 -2.45
CA LYS A 104 -3.80 -13.52 -1.99
C LYS A 104 -3.83 -12.31 -1.08
N ILE A 105 -2.89 -12.22 -0.15
CA ILE A 105 -2.75 -11.09 0.75
C ILE A 105 -1.48 -10.32 0.41
N SER A 106 -1.63 -9.03 0.14
CA SER A 106 -0.54 -8.09 -0.06
C SER A 106 -0.47 -7.12 1.11
N TYR A 107 0.75 -6.80 1.55
CA TYR A 107 0.98 -5.89 2.66
C TYR A 107 2.09 -4.90 2.36
N ASP A 108 1.78 -3.62 2.51
CA ASP A 108 2.76 -2.54 2.47
C ASP A 108 3.25 -2.20 3.88
N PHE A 109 4.52 -2.49 4.14
CA PHE A 109 5.20 -2.14 5.39
C PHE A 109 5.63 -0.66 5.44
N SER A 110 5.54 0.05 4.29
CA SER A 110 5.93 1.45 4.16
C SER A 110 7.43 1.70 4.50
N ASP A 111 7.74 2.82 5.15
CA ASP A 111 9.10 3.29 5.45
C ASP A 111 9.47 3.27 6.94
N ASP A 112 8.49 3.38 7.84
CA ASP A 112 8.71 3.47 9.30
C ASP A 112 8.26 2.20 10.04
N PHE A 113 8.55 1.04 9.46
CA PHE A 113 8.25 -0.24 10.07
C PHE A 113 9.28 -0.64 11.15
N THR A 114 8.82 -1.32 12.16
CA THR A 114 9.68 -1.97 13.17
C THR A 114 9.87 -3.44 12.86
N GLU A 115 10.96 -4.02 13.37
CA GLU A 115 11.22 -5.47 13.28
C GLU A 115 10.04 -6.29 13.84
N GLU A 116 9.41 -5.82 14.92
CA GLU A 116 8.27 -6.50 15.55
C GLU A 116 7.04 -6.51 14.63
N GLU A 117 6.76 -5.40 13.92
CA GLU A 117 5.66 -5.32 12.96
C GLU A 117 5.88 -6.24 11.77
N VAL A 118 7.12 -6.29 11.25
CA VAL A 118 7.45 -7.24 10.19
C VAL A 118 7.23 -8.68 10.66
N GLN A 119 7.74 -9.07 11.83
CA GLN A 119 7.59 -10.42 12.37
C GLN A 119 6.13 -10.82 12.61
N ARG A 120 5.25 -9.87 12.94
CA ARG A 120 3.82 -10.13 13.15
C ARG A 120 3.04 -10.40 11.87
N ALA A 121 3.48 -9.85 10.75
CA ALA A 121 2.72 -9.85 9.51
C ALA A 121 3.31 -10.73 8.41
N ILE A 122 4.64 -10.86 8.34
CA ILE A 122 5.34 -11.40 7.18
C ILE A 122 4.97 -12.86 6.85
N ASP A 123 4.69 -13.67 7.85
CA ASP A 123 4.29 -15.07 7.71
C ASP A 123 2.81 -15.27 7.33
N LYS A 124 2.07 -14.18 7.17
CA LYS A 124 0.64 -14.14 6.88
C LYS A 124 0.31 -13.54 5.51
N VAL A 125 1.32 -13.08 4.77
CA VAL A 125 1.13 -12.37 3.51
C VAL A 125 1.84 -13.06 2.35
N ASP A 126 1.25 -13.00 1.17
CA ASP A 126 1.85 -13.54 -0.06
C ASP A 126 2.84 -12.53 -0.65
N PHE A 127 2.54 -11.23 -0.56
CA PHE A 127 3.39 -10.14 -1.06
C PHE A 127 3.69 -9.15 0.04
N GLY A 128 4.97 -8.83 0.24
CA GLY A 128 5.43 -7.79 1.16
C GLY A 128 6.19 -6.69 0.42
N PHE A 129 5.81 -5.42 0.67
CA PHE A 129 6.48 -4.25 0.11
C PHE A 129 7.09 -3.42 1.22
N PHE A 130 8.29 -2.89 0.95
CA PHE A 130 9.07 -2.10 1.89
C PHE A 130 9.64 -0.87 1.17
N SER A 131 9.62 0.30 1.81
CA SER A 131 10.34 1.49 1.36
C SER A 131 11.64 1.63 2.15
N ILE A 132 12.79 1.32 1.54
CA ILE A 132 14.08 1.26 2.22
C ILE A 132 15.12 2.06 1.42
N GLU A 133 15.18 3.37 1.60
CA GLU A 133 16.06 4.24 0.80
C GLU A 133 17.53 4.23 1.28
N ASP A 134 17.76 4.17 2.60
CA ASP A 134 19.08 4.35 3.20
C ASP A 134 19.99 3.13 3.12
N PHE A 135 19.43 1.94 2.84
CA PHE A 135 20.20 0.69 2.77
C PHE A 135 20.99 0.60 1.46
N SER A 136 22.18 0.01 1.55
CA SER A 136 22.91 -0.46 0.37
C SER A 136 22.20 -1.65 -0.27
N ASP A 137 22.52 -1.98 -1.52
CA ASP A 137 21.94 -3.13 -2.23
C ASP A 137 22.14 -4.45 -1.47
N GLU A 138 23.30 -4.63 -0.86
CA GLU A 138 23.62 -5.81 -0.09
C GLU A 138 22.80 -5.90 1.21
N GLU A 139 22.62 -4.78 1.92
CA GLU A 139 21.77 -4.72 3.12
C GLU A 139 20.30 -5.01 2.78
N VAL A 140 19.79 -4.50 1.67
CA VAL A 140 18.42 -4.82 1.21
C VAL A 140 18.29 -6.30 0.89
N LYS A 141 19.26 -6.90 0.19
CA LYS A 141 19.25 -8.34 -0.11
C LYS A 141 19.26 -9.19 1.15
N GLN A 142 20.10 -8.83 2.12
CA GLN A 142 20.15 -9.52 3.42
C GLN A 142 18.83 -9.36 4.19
N PHE A 143 18.22 -8.16 4.17
CA PHE A 143 16.94 -7.90 4.79
C PHE A 143 15.83 -8.77 4.18
N LEU A 144 15.69 -8.79 2.85
CA LEU A 144 14.68 -9.58 2.17
C LEU A 144 14.85 -11.08 2.42
N MET A 145 16.10 -11.60 2.35
CA MET A 145 16.39 -13.01 2.68
C MET A 145 16.03 -13.37 4.12
N LYS A 146 16.34 -12.47 5.07
CA LYS A 146 16.07 -12.69 6.50
C LYS A 146 14.58 -12.84 6.78
N HIS A 147 13.76 -12.07 6.09
CA HIS A 147 12.31 -12.01 6.35
C HIS A 147 11.48 -12.90 5.45
N PHE A 148 12.06 -13.44 4.37
CA PHE A 148 11.33 -14.33 3.47
C PHE A 148 10.97 -15.66 4.14
N CYS A 149 9.73 -16.10 3.95
CA CYS A 149 9.24 -17.41 4.42
C CYS A 149 8.45 -18.12 3.31
N GLU A 150 8.10 -19.39 3.54
CA GLU A 150 7.38 -20.24 2.56
C GLU A 150 6.00 -19.68 2.15
N ARG A 151 5.41 -18.81 2.96
CA ARG A 151 4.14 -18.16 2.65
C ARG A 151 4.29 -17.12 1.53
N ASN A 152 5.44 -16.47 1.45
CA ASN A 152 5.63 -15.35 0.54
C ASN A 152 5.87 -15.82 -0.90
N ASP A 153 5.17 -15.22 -1.85
CA ASP A 153 5.49 -15.35 -3.26
C ASP A 153 6.67 -14.43 -3.64
N VAL A 154 6.61 -13.17 -3.20
CA VAL A 154 7.65 -12.16 -3.47
C VAL A 154 7.70 -11.12 -2.33
N LEU A 155 8.90 -10.76 -1.92
CA LEU A 155 9.17 -9.56 -1.13
C LEU A 155 9.88 -8.53 -1.99
N ILE A 156 9.45 -7.26 -1.95
CA ILE A 156 10.02 -6.17 -2.76
C ILE A 156 10.40 -4.99 -1.88
N ALA A 157 11.58 -4.45 -2.10
CA ALA A 157 12.02 -3.18 -1.55
C ALA A 157 12.10 -2.13 -2.67
N THR A 158 11.28 -1.07 -2.55
CA THR A 158 11.42 0.16 -3.33
C THR A 158 12.38 1.10 -2.61
N ARG A 159 13.08 1.97 -3.35
CA ARG A 159 14.21 2.74 -2.81
C ARG A 159 14.30 4.15 -3.41
N GLY A 160 13.16 4.78 -3.64
CA GLY A 160 13.09 6.09 -4.28
C GLY A 160 13.72 6.06 -5.68
N GLU A 161 14.76 6.85 -5.88
CA GLU A 161 15.50 6.94 -7.14
C GLU A 161 16.50 5.79 -7.38
N LYS A 162 16.67 4.86 -6.42
CA LYS A 162 17.57 3.72 -6.55
C LYS A 162 16.84 2.51 -7.13
N THR A 163 17.62 1.51 -7.53
CA THR A 163 17.13 0.22 -8.05
C THR A 163 16.21 -0.47 -7.05
N ALA A 164 14.99 -0.79 -7.46
CA ALA A 164 14.08 -1.66 -6.70
C ALA A 164 14.59 -3.09 -6.72
N ILE A 165 14.52 -3.78 -5.58
CA ILE A 165 15.01 -5.15 -5.41
C ILE A 165 13.88 -6.04 -4.94
N GLY A 166 13.59 -7.12 -5.69
CA GLY A 166 12.65 -8.17 -5.35
C GLY A 166 13.36 -9.47 -4.98
N TYR A 167 12.72 -10.33 -4.18
CA TYR A 167 13.20 -11.66 -3.80
C TYR A 167 12.05 -12.67 -3.74
N ASP A 168 12.19 -13.83 -4.40
CA ASP A 168 11.19 -14.90 -4.47
C ASP A 168 11.57 -16.15 -3.64
N GLY A 169 12.53 -16.01 -2.74
CA GLY A 169 13.06 -17.14 -1.97
C GLY A 169 14.19 -17.90 -2.66
N ALA A 170 14.40 -17.71 -3.96
CA ALA A 170 15.42 -18.40 -4.74
C ALA A 170 16.44 -17.43 -5.37
N LYS A 171 15.99 -16.29 -5.90
CA LYS A 171 16.84 -15.31 -6.56
C LYS A 171 16.35 -13.89 -6.36
N PHE A 172 17.27 -12.95 -6.60
CA PHE A 172 16.97 -11.52 -6.60
C PHE A 172 16.64 -11.01 -8.00
N TYR A 173 15.77 -10.01 -8.02
CA TYR A 173 15.37 -9.28 -9.21
C TYR A 173 15.67 -7.80 -8.97
N GLU A 174 16.28 -7.14 -9.94
CA GLU A 174 16.68 -5.75 -9.84
C GLU A 174 16.12 -4.96 -11.03
N VAL A 175 15.40 -3.87 -10.75
CA VAL A 175 14.82 -3.02 -11.79
C VAL A 175 15.05 -1.56 -11.43
N ASN A 176 15.65 -0.82 -12.38
CA ASN A 176 15.90 0.61 -12.19
C ASN A 176 14.60 1.41 -12.31
N PRO A 177 14.43 2.47 -11.52
CA PRO A 177 13.28 3.36 -11.60
C PRO A 177 13.28 4.13 -12.94
N VAL A 178 12.10 4.58 -13.33
CA VAL A 178 11.94 5.58 -14.39
C VAL A 178 12.00 6.94 -13.72
N LEU A 179 13.08 7.69 -13.99
CA LEU A 179 13.30 9.00 -13.40
C LEU A 179 12.77 10.09 -14.32
N GLU A 180 11.82 10.87 -13.84
CA GLU A 180 11.30 12.10 -14.42
C GLU A 180 11.30 13.18 -13.33
N GLU A 181 11.26 14.48 -13.72
CA GLU A 181 11.12 15.55 -12.72
C GLU A 181 9.73 15.45 -12.05
N PRO A 182 9.64 15.11 -10.76
CA PRO A 182 8.35 14.88 -10.12
C PRO A 182 7.62 16.20 -9.86
N VAL A 183 6.30 16.18 -10.06
CA VAL A 183 5.40 17.22 -9.57
C VAL A 183 5.05 16.92 -8.10
N ASP A 184 4.81 15.64 -7.81
CA ASP A 184 4.41 15.16 -6.50
C ASP A 184 4.71 13.66 -6.36
N THR A 185 5.57 13.28 -5.42
CA THR A 185 5.96 11.88 -5.19
C THR A 185 4.96 11.07 -4.36
N MET A 186 3.82 11.67 -3.98
CA MET A 186 2.80 10.97 -3.20
C MET A 186 2.27 9.74 -3.95
N ALA A 187 2.13 8.67 -3.20
CA ALA A 187 1.66 7.39 -3.69
C ALA A 187 2.48 6.77 -4.83
N ALA A 188 3.75 7.17 -5.01
CA ALA A 188 4.64 6.48 -5.95
C ALA A 188 4.82 5.00 -5.55
N GLY A 189 4.97 4.72 -4.25
CA GLY A 189 5.00 3.36 -3.70
C GLY A 189 3.69 2.61 -3.98
N ASP A 190 2.54 3.20 -3.66
CA ASP A 190 1.22 2.61 -3.93
C ASP A 190 1.00 2.34 -5.42
N SER A 191 1.45 3.23 -6.28
CA SER A 191 1.39 3.09 -7.74
C SER A 191 2.26 1.95 -8.24
N PHE A 192 3.49 1.83 -7.68
CA PHE A 192 4.38 0.73 -7.98
C PHE A 192 3.76 -0.62 -7.61
N LEU A 193 3.36 -0.77 -6.34
CA LEU A 193 2.81 -2.04 -5.85
C LEU A 193 1.52 -2.43 -6.57
N THR A 194 0.66 -1.45 -6.88
CA THR A 194 -0.59 -1.70 -7.61
C THR A 194 -0.30 -2.27 -8.99
N ALA A 195 0.55 -1.62 -9.79
CA ALA A 195 0.88 -2.10 -11.12
C ALA A 195 1.63 -3.44 -11.05
N PHE A 196 2.61 -3.60 -10.14
CA PHE A 196 3.29 -4.87 -9.94
C PHE A 196 2.29 -6.00 -9.69
N LEU A 197 1.38 -5.83 -8.73
CA LEU A 197 0.42 -6.87 -8.34
C LEU A 197 -0.52 -7.24 -9.48
N LEU A 198 -1.04 -6.25 -10.21
CA LEU A 198 -1.94 -6.49 -11.35
C LEU A 198 -1.24 -7.31 -12.43
N TYR A 199 -0.07 -6.88 -12.90
CA TYR A 199 0.66 -7.59 -13.96
C TYR A 199 1.13 -8.98 -13.52
N PHE A 200 1.59 -9.11 -12.27
CA PHE A 200 2.01 -10.41 -11.73
C PHE A 200 0.83 -11.39 -11.64
N LEU A 201 -0.34 -10.96 -11.17
CA LEU A 201 -1.55 -11.79 -11.09
C LEU A 201 -2.12 -12.13 -12.47
N GLU A 202 -1.89 -11.31 -13.49
CA GLU A 202 -2.22 -11.61 -14.89
C GLU A 202 -1.28 -12.65 -15.53
N GLY A 203 -0.20 -13.01 -14.84
CA GLY A 203 0.72 -14.08 -15.23
C GLY A 203 2.04 -13.61 -15.82
N ASP A 204 2.35 -12.32 -15.73
CA ASP A 204 3.67 -11.80 -16.10
C ASP A 204 4.76 -12.29 -15.13
N ASP A 205 5.99 -12.36 -15.60
CA ASP A 205 7.14 -12.65 -14.73
C ASP A 205 7.47 -11.45 -13.81
N ILE A 206 8.16 -11.74 -12.71
CA ILE A 206 8.48 -10.74 -11.67
C ILE A 206 9.21 -9.52 -12.25
N VAL A 207 10.13 -9.71 -13.20
CA VAL A 207 10.89 -8.58 -13.79
C VAL A 207 9.99 -7.69 -14.62
N THR A 208 9.10 -8.28 -15.41
CA THR A 208 8.11 -7.54 -16.21
C THR A 208 7.16 -6.77 -15.30
N ALA A 209 6.59 -7.43 -14.29
CA ALA A 209 5.70 -6.80 -13.31
C ALA A 209 6.39 -5.65 -12.55
N MET A 210 7.65 -5.82 -12.11
CA MET A 210 8.42 -4.75 -11.46
C MET A 210 8.70 -3.56 -12.39
N LYS A 211 8.97 -3.81 -13.68
CA LYS A 211 9.13 -2.73 -14.67
C LYS A 211 7.85 -1.93 -14.85
N MET A 212 6.72 -2.62 -14.96
CA MET A 212 5.41 -1.95 -15.04
C MET A 212 5.11 -1.16 -13.76
N GLY A 213 5.48 -1.69 -12.59
CA GLY A 213 5.45 -0.96 -11.33
C GLY A 213 6.22 0.35 -11.38
N ASN A 214 7.48 0.32 -11.83
CA ASN A 214 8.31 1.52 -11.97
C ASN A 214 7.77 2.52 -13.00
N GLU A 215 7.25 2.04 -14.14
CA GLU A 215 6.65 2.92 -15.15
C GLU A 215 5.39 3.61 -14.63
N PHE A 216 4.58 2.90 -13.88
CA PHE A 216 3.35 3.47 -13.32
C PHE A 216 3.66 4.44 -12.18
N ALA A 217 4.61 4.12 -11.31
CA ALA A 217 5.11 5.02 -10.26
C ALA A 217 5.67 6.32 -10.86
N GLY A 218 6.52 6.24 -11.89
CA GLY A 218 7.02 7.43 -12.58
C GLY A 218 5.92 8.31 -13.14
N LYS A 219 4.90 7.71 -13.76
CA LYS A 219 3.74 8.46 -14.28
C LYS A 219 2.89 9.09 -13.17
N SER A 220 2.69 8.42 -12.04
CA SER A 220 1.93 8.97 -10.92
C SER A 220 2.61 10.19 -10.30
N CYS A 221 3.94 10.24 -10.31
CA CYS A 221 4.69 11.42 -9.84
C CYS A 221 4.52 12.68 -10.70
N LEU A 222 3.93 12.59 -11.88
CA LEU A 222 3.64 13.75 -12.75
C LEU A 222 2.27 14.39 -12.45
N VAL A 223 1.52 13.88 -11.48
CA VAL A 223 0.17 14.33 -11.13
C VAL A 223 0.16 14.85 -9.70
N ASP A 224 -0.35 16.07 -9.49
CA ASP A 224 -0.54 16.65 -8.17
C ASP A 224 -1.60 15.89 -7.38
N GLY A 225 -1.38 15.70 -6.06
CA GLY A 225 -2.33 15.03 -5.17
C GLY A 225 -2.49 13.54 -5.44
N SER A 226 -1.42 12.83 -5.82
CA SER A 226 -1.41 11.38 -6.03
C SER A 226 -2.17 10.98 -7.30
N PHE A 227 -3.50 10.94 -7.26
CA PHE A 227 -4.38 10.57 -8.37
C PHE A 227 -5.40 11.68 -8.72
N GLY A 228 -5.09 12.93 -8.37
CA GLY A 228 -5.83 14.10 -8.81
C GLY A 228 -6.92 14.61 -7.85
N PHE A 229 -7.01 14.08 -6.63
CA PHE A 229 -7.97 14.50 -5.62
C PHE A 229 -7.31 15.22 -4.42
N GLY A 230 -6.16 15.83 -4.63
CA GLY A 230 -5.46 16.58 -3.59
C GLY A 230 -6.29 17.77 -3.07
N ILE A 231 -6.16 18.08 -1.76
CA ILE A 231 -6.69 19.29 -1.13
C ILE A 231 -5.52 20.12 -0.63
N HIS A 232 -5.51 21.40 -1.00
CA HIS A 232 -4.59 22.37 -0.43
C HIS A 232 -5.24 23.02 0.80
N TYR A 233 -4.54 22.99 1.92
CA TYR A 233 -4.92 23.71 3.14
C TYR A 233 -4.24 25.09 3.13
N ASP A 234 -5.01 26.16 3.34
CA ASP A 234 -4.52 27.54 3.46
C ASP A 234 -3.75 27.78 4.79
#